data_ddf19bc08e868a906c6e01c0795a9f5e
#
_entry.id   ddf19bc08e868a906c6e01c0795a9f5e
#
_cell.length_a   1.000
_cell.length_b   1.000
_cell.length_c   1.000
_cell.angle_alpha   90.00
_cell.angle_beta   90.00
_cell.angle_gamma   90.00
#
_symmetry.space_group_name_H-M   'P 1'
#
loop_
_entity.id
_entity.type
_entity.pdbx_description
1 polymer ?
#
loop_
_entity_poly.entity_id
_entity_poly.type
_entity_poly.pdbx_seq_one_letter_code
_entity_poly.pdbx_strand_id
1 'polypeptide(L)'
;MASRKGIAVTIAILVGVAVFAYSLPFLIVFDTEMKITVSDFGKHLDITKERAAMEYSSIDESFEKLMKKKMSPNEYIGIAKISSSQINSLIIELTDSGATQEWVESYVNYIGALKKLNEKITETIVVANLMNDDDNSNSINEIIAKMHQLETESLDLIKKSDNTRP
;
A
#
# COMPACT_ATOMS: atom_id res chain seq x y z
N MET A 1 -0.50 -29.01 42.22
CA MET A 1 -1.58 -29.83 41.63
C MET A 1 -2.59 -28.89 40.96
N ALA A 2 -2.77 -29.02 39.64
CA ALA A 2 -3.75 -28.18 38.94
C ALA A 2 -5.18 -28.57 39.36
N SER A 3 -5.98 -27.57 39.70
CA SER A 3 -7.36 -27.79 40.13
C SER A 3 -8.17 -28.38 38.97
N ARG A 4 -8.99 -29.42 39.25
CA ARG A 4 -9.91 -30.02 38.24
C ARG A 4 -10.76 -28.98 37.52
N LYS A 5 -11.14 -27.89 38.22
CA LYS A 5 -11.87 -26.74 37.65
C LYS A 5 -11.00 -25.94 36.66
N GLY A 6 -9.71 -25.75 36.96
CA GLY A 6 -8.79 -25.04 36.03
C GLY A 6 -8.57 -25.82 34.74
N ILE A 7 -8.43 -27.14 34.80
CA ILE A 7 -8.28 -28.01 33.64
C ILE A 7 -9.54 -27.96 32.77
N ALA A 8 -10.73 -28.01 33.35
CA ALA A 8 -11.99 -27.93 32.62
C ALA A 8 -12.18 -26.59 31.87
N VAL A 9 -11.79 -25.47 32.52
CA VAL A 9 -11.84 -24.14 31.88
C VAL A 9 -10.86 -24.04 30.72
N THR A 10 -9.63 -24.57 30.88
CA THR A 10 -8.63 -24.57 29.79
C THR A 10 -9.09 -25.40 28.59
N ILE A 11 -9.69 -26.58 28.84
CA ILE A 11 -10.23 -27.42 27.78
C ILE A 11 -11.40 -26.72 27.07
N ALA A 12 -12.30 -26.06 27.81
CA ALA A 12 -13.41 -25.32 27.21
C ALA A 12 -12.94 -24.16 26.32
N ILE A 13 -11.89 -23.43 26.72
CA ILE A 13 -11.29 -22.36 25.90
C ILE A 13 -10.63 -22.95 24.64
N LEU A 14 -9.87 -24.05 24.76
CA LEU A 14 -9.23 -24.67 23.60
C LEU A 14 -10.25 -25.23 22.61
N VAL A 15 -11.33 -25.84 23.07
CA VAL A 15 -12.43 -26.31 22.21
C VAL A 15 -13.13 -25.12 21.55
N GLY A 16 -13.38 -24.03 22.28
CA GLY A 16 -13.97 -22.81 21.74
C GLY A 16 -13.12 -22.19 20.62
N VAL A 17 -11.80 -22.10 20.82
CA VAL A 17 -10.85 -21.61 19.81
C VAL A 17 -10.80 -22.52 18.60
N ALA A 18 -10.79 -23.85 18.79
CA ALA A 18 -10.80 -24.81 17.70
C ALA A 18 -12.09 -24.73 16.87
N VAL A 19 -13.26 -24.67 17.51
CA VAL A 19 -14.56 -24.50 16.84
C VAL A 19 -14.60 -23.18 16.06
N PHE A 20 -14.09 -22.08 16.64
CA PHE A 20 -14.04 -20.80 15.97
C PHE A 20 -13.09 -20.84 14.76
N ALA A 21 -11.92 -21.47 14.87
CA ALA A 21 -10.97 -21.62 13.76
C ALA A 21 -11.51 -22.51 12.62
N TYR A 22 -12.33 -23.52 12.93
CA TYR A 22 -12.98 -24.36 11.91
C TYR A 22 -14.22 -23.71 11.31
N SER A 23 -14.91 -22.82 12.00
CA SER A 23 -16.09 -22.12 11.47
C SER A 23 -15.74 -20.87 10.67
N LEU A 24 -14.57 -20.26 10.87
CA LEU A 24 -14.10 -19.11 10.09
C LEU A 24 -14.07 -19.36 8.56
N PRO A 25 -13.53 -20.49 8.03
CA PRO A 25 -13.56 -20.75 6.60
C PRO A 25 -14.99 -20.88 6.05
N PHE A 26 -15.95 -21.36 6.86
CA PHE A 26 -17.34 -21.54 6.45
C PHE A 26 -18.16 -20.25 6.49
N LEU A 27 -17.74 -19.28 7.32
CA LEU A 27 -18.35 -17.94 7.40
C LEU A 27 -17.75 -16.98 6.37
N ILE A 28 -16.55 -17.27 5.84
CA ILE A 28 -15.85 -16.45 4.85
C ILE A 28 -16.23 -16.84 3.41
N VAL A 29 -16.93 -17.95 3.19
CA VAL A 29 -17.51 -18.31 1.90
C VAL A 29 -18.87 -17.60 1.70
N PHE A 30 -18.95 -16.32 2.02
CA PHE A 30 -19.73 -15.40 1.21
C PHE A 30 -18.77 -14.85 0.17
N ASP A 31 -18.69 -15.59 -0.93
CA ASP A 31 -18.19 -15.12 -2.20
C ASP A 31 -19.15 -14.05 -2.73
N THR A 32 -19.29 -12.96 -1.99
CA THR A 32 -19.67 -11.69 -2.52
C THR A 32 -18.38 -11.09 -3.08
N GLU A 33 -17.97 -11.57 -4.27
CA GLU A 33 -17.22 -10.69 -5.17
C GLU A 33 -18.05 -9.40 -5.25
N MET A 34 -17.73 -8.42 -4.40
CA MET A 34 -18.19 -7.05 -4.62
C MET A 34 -17.45 -6.58 -5.87
N LYS A 35 -17.99 -6.99 -7.02
CA LYS A 35 -17.49 -6.55 -8.30
C LYS A 35 -17.79 -5.06 -8.39
N ILE A 36 -16.76 -4.25 -8.26
CA ILE A 36 -16.88 -2.80 -8.46
C ILE A 36 -17.33 -2.60 -9.89
N THR A 37 -18.61 -2.28 -10.09
CA THR A 37 -19.14 -1.99 -11.43
C THR A 37 -18.79 -0.54 -11.73
N VAL A 38 -17.72 -0.33 -12.48
CA VAL A 38 -17.33 0.98 -12.96
C VAL A 38 -18.19 1.32 -14.17
N SER A 39 -18.99 2.41 -14.06
CA SER A 39 -19.84 2.88 -15.16
C SER A 39 -19.11 3.90 -16.06
N ASP A 40 -18.08 4.58 -15.56
CA ASP A 40 -17.28 5.58 -16.25
C ASP A 40 -15.80 5.38 -15.88
N PHE A 41 -15.08 4.70 -16.75
CA PHE A 41 -13.66 4.38 -16.53
C PHE A 41 -12.77 5.61 -16.52
N GLY A 42 -13.08 6.63 -17.31
CA GLY A 42 -12.34 7.89 -17.34
C GLY A 42 -12.40 8.60 -15.99
N LYS A 43 -13.61 8.81 -15.50
CA LYS A 43 -13.84 9.45 -14.21
C LYS A 43 -13.27 8.63 -13.04
N HIS A 44 -13.40 7.31 -13.08
CA HIS A 44 -12.84 6.43 -12.07
C HIS A 44 -11.32 6.54 -12.01
N LEU A 45 -10.64 6.54 -13.16
CA LEU A 45 -9.20 6.72 -13.24
C LEU A 45 -8.76 8.11 -12.72
N ASP A 46 -9.50 9.17 -13.05
CA ASP A 46 -9.21 10.53 -12.59
C ASP A 46 -9.33 10.65 -11.06
N ILE A 47 -10.39 10.12 -10.48
CA ILE A 47 -10.57 10.09 -9.02
C ILE A 47 -9.42 9.31 -8.34
N THR A 48 -9.03 8.18 -8.93
CA THR A 48 -7.92 7.37 -8.40
C THR A 48 -6.59 8.13 -8.48
N LYS A 49 -6.37 8.91 -9.56
CA LYS A 49 -5.20 9.78 -9.70
C LYS A 49 -5.17 10.88 -8.65
N GLU A 50 -6.29 11.53 -8.39
CA GLU A 50 -6.39 12.57 -7.35
C GLU A 50 -6.08 11.99 -5.96
N ARG A 51 -6.65 10.84 -5.62
CA ARG A 51 -6.38 10.15 -4.34
C ARG A 51 -4.91 9.79 -4.20
N ALA A 52 -4.29 9.22 -5.23
CA ALA A 52 -2.88 8.88 -5.23
C ALA A 52 -1.99 10.12 -5.10
N ALA A 53 -2.32 11.23 -5.76
CA ALA A 53 -1.59 12.48 -5.66
C ALA A 53 -1.64 13.08 -4.24
N MET A 54 -2.78 13.00 -3.55
CA MET A 54 -2.91 13.42 -2.16
C MET A 54 -2.02 12.60 -1.22
N GLU A 55 -2.04 11.26 -1.37
CA GLU A 55 -1.18 10.37 -0.59
C GLU A 55 0.30 10.65 -0.83
N TYR A 56 0.67 10.85 -2.09
CA TYR A 56 2.04 11.16 -2.47
C TYR A 56 2.53 12.48 -1.89
N SER A 57 1.72 13.53 -1.99
CA SER A 57 2.05 14.84 -1.41
C SER A 57 2.23 14.77 0.11
N SER A 58 1.38 14.01 0.80
CA SER A 58 1.44 13.83 2.24
C SER A 58 2.72 13.10 2.68
N ILE A 59 3.11 12.04 1.94
CA ILE A 59 4.32 11.28 2.27
C ILE A 59 5.60 12.06 1.94
N ASP A 60 5.63 12.82 0.84
CA ASP A 60 6.76 13.69 0.48
C ASP A 60 6.98 14.79 1.54
N GLU A 61 5.91 15.44 2.00
CA GLU A 61 6.00 16.44 3.09
C GLU A 61 6.53 15.81 4.39
N SER A 62 6.06 14.60 4.71
CA SER A 62 6.49 13.87 5.90
C SER A 62 7.96 13.45 5.78
N PHE A 63 8.41 13.01 4.60
CA PHE A 63 9.79 12.67 4.33
C PHE A 63 10.72 13.88 4.43
N GLU A 64 10.29 15.05 3.94
CA GLU A 64 11.04 16.29 4.17
C GLU A 64 11.20 16.62 5.66
N LYS A 65 10.14 16.43 6.46
CA LYS A 65 10.22 16.64 7.92
C LYS A 65 11.21 15.69 8.57
N LEU A 66 11.23 14.42 8.13
CA LEU A 66 12.21 13.42 8.55
C LEU A 66 13.64 13.88 8.21
N MET A 67 13.90 14.23 6.94
CA MET A 67 15.23 14.65 6.48
C MET A 67 15.73 15.92 7.19
N LYS A 68 14.82 16.81 7.56
CA LYS A 68 15.10 18.02 8.36
C LYS A 68 15.16 17.76 9.87
N LYS A 69 15.10 16.49 10.30
CA LYS A 69 15.07 16.06 11.73
C LYS A 69 13.93 16.69 12.54
N LYS A 70 12.83 17.06 11.88
CA LYS A 70 11.61 17.60 12.50
C LYS A 70 10.57 16.52 12.83
N MET A 71 10.83 15.30 12.43
CA MET A 71 10.01 14.11 12.68
C MET A 71 10.94 12.95 13.04
N SER A 72 10.56 12.09 13.97
CA SER A 72 11.36 10.92 14.31
C SER A 72 11.23 9.83 13.22
N PRO A 73 12.30 9.00 13.01
CA PRO A 73 12.23 7.89 12.06
C PRO A 73 11.06 6.93 12.32
N ASN A 74 10.78 6.59 13.57
CA ASN A 74 9.70 5.67 13.92
C ASN A 74 8.31 6.24 13.61
N GLU A 75 8.10 7.54 13.84
CA GLU A 75 6.87 8.23 13.48
C GLU A 75 6.67 8.24 11.96
N TYR A 76 7.73 8.59 11.22
CA TYR A 76 7.72 8.56 9.76
C TYR A 76 7.40 7.18 9.21
N ILE A 77 8.04 6.11 9.70
CA ILE A 77 7.79 4.73 9.28
C ILE A 77 6.32 4.35 9.46
N GLY A 78 5.68 4.80 10.55
CA GLY A 78 4.26 4.59 10.77
C GLY A 78 3.41 5.21 9.67
N ILE A 79 3.66 6.48 9.32
CA ILE A 79 2.97 7.20 8.26
C ILE A 79 3.21 6.53 6.91
N ALA A 80 4.47 6.23 6.56
CA ALA A 80 4.84 5.62 5.30
C ALA A 80 4.19 4.26 5.06
N LYS A 81 4.05 3.43 6.11
CA LYS A 81 3.33 2.15 6.02
C LYS A 81 1.84 2.34 5.73
N ILE A 82 1.20 3.34 6.31
CA ILE A 82 -0.21 3.65 6.05
C ILE A 82 -0.36 4.10 4.60
N SER A 83 0.44 5.06 4.11
CA SER A 83 0.40 5.52 2.73
C SER A 83 0.67 4.39 1.73
N SER A 84 1.65 3.52 2.01
CA SER A 84 1.91 2.33 1.19
C SER A 84 0.69 1.41 1.10
N SER A 85 -0.01 1.19 2.21
CA SER A 85 -1.25 0.40 2.24
C SER A 85 -2.36 1.06 1.43
N GLN A 86 -2.51 2.39 1.50
CA GLN A 86 -3.50 3.14 0.73
C GLN A 86 -3.21 3.07 -0.79
N ILE A 87 -1.96 3.23 -1.21
CA ILE A 87 -1.56 3.03 -2.62
C ILE A 87 -1.84 1.59 -3.08
N ASN A 88 -1.55 0.58 -2.25
CA ASN A 88 -1.91 -0.80 -2.59
C ASN A 88 -3.42 -1.00 -2.74
N SER A 89 -4.24 -0.35 -1.93
CA SER A 89 -5.70 -0.39 -2.07
C SER A 89 -6.17 0.21 -3.40
N LEU A 90 -5.53 1.30 -3.88
CA LEU A 90 -5.81 1.87 -5.19
C LEU A 90 -5.41 0.92 -6.34
N ILE A 91 -4.29 0.22 -6.20
CA ILE A 91 -3.85 -0.80 -7.18
C ILE A 91 -4.89 -1.93 -7.28
N ILE A 92 -5.39 -2.42 -6.14
CA ILE A 92 -6.42 -3.46 -6.09
C ILE A 92 -7.72 -2.94 -6.72
N GLU A 93 -8.17 -1.74 -6.36
CA GLU A 93 -9.37 -1.08 -6.90
C GLU A 93 -9.32 -1.01 -8.44
N LEU A 94 -8.19 -0.58 -9.00
CA LEU A 94 -8.00 -0.52 -10.46
C LEU A 94 -7.95 -1.91 -11.09
N THR A 95 -7.32 -2.88 -10.43
CA THR A 95 -7.21 -4.26 -10.94
C THR A 95 -8.58 -4.93 -11.01
N ASP A 96 -9.42 -4.71 -10.01
CA ASP A 96 -10.73 -5.33 -9.87
C ASP A 96 -11.84 -4.55 -10.60
N SER A 97 -11.52 -3.39 -11.19
CA SER A 97 -12.48 -2.52 -11.88
C SER A 97 -13.12 -3.14 -13.12
N GLY A 98 -12.52 -4.18 -13.71
CA GLY A 98 -12.99 -4.83 -14.93
C GLY A 98 -12.95 -3.90 -16.15
N ALA A 99 -11.87 -3.12 -16.30
CA ALA A 99 -11.68 -2.18 -17.41
C ALA A 99 -11.95 -2.83 -18.77
N THR A 100 -12.69 -2.12 -19.63
CA THR A 100 -12.98 -2.58 -20.99
C THR A 100 -11.71 -2.60 -21.84
N GLN A 101 -11.73 -3.33 -22.97
CA GLN A 101 -10.58 -3.52 -23.84
C GLN A 101 -9.91 -2.19 -24.25
N GLU A 102 -10.69 -1.15 -24.46
CA GLU A 102 -10.22 0.20 -24.83
C GLU A 102 -9.53 0.94 -23.69
N TRP A 103 -9.84 0.60 -22.40
CA TRP A 103 -9.28 1.21 -21.21
C TRP A 103 -8.14 0.41 -20.58
N VAL A 104 -7.98 -0.88 -20.93
CA VAL A 104 -7.02 -1.79 -20.30
C VAL A 104 -5.61 -1.22 -20.31
N GLU A 105 -5.14 -0.68 -21.43
CA GLU A 105 -3.76 -0.18 -21.56
C GLU A 105 -3.52 1.03 -20.64
N SER A 106 -4.49 1.96 -20.58
CA SER A 106 -4.41 3.12 -19.69
C SER A 106 -4.36 2.69 -18.22
N TYR A 107 -5.21 1.75 -17.82
CA TYR A 107 -5.24 1.22 -16.45
C TYR A 107 -3.96 0.48 -16.08
N VAL A 108 -3.46 -0.40 -16.95
CA VAL A 108 -2.21 -1.16 -16.73
C VAL A 108 -1.02 -0.22 -16.55
N ASN A 109 -0.93 0.82 -17.38
CA ASN A 109 0.12 1.82 -17.25
C ASN A 109 0.02 2.57 -15.92
N TYR A 110 -1.19 2.95 -15.49
CA TYR A 110 -1.37 3.65 -14.22
C TYR A 110 -1.15 2.75 -13.00
N ILE A 111 -1.56 1.49 -13.04
CA ILE A 111 -1.22 0.48 -12.03
C ILE A 111 0.31 0.34 -11.92
N GLY A 112 1.02 0.31 -13.04
CA GLY A 112 2.48 0.32 -13.08
C GLY A 112 3.08 1.55 -12.40
N ALA A 113 2.51 2.73 -12.64
CA ALA A 113 2.94 3.97 -11.99
C ALA A 113 2.75 3.91 -10.46
N LEU A 114 1.60 3.44 -9.98
CA LEU A 114 1.33 3.28 -8.55
C LEU A 114 2.28 2.27 -7.89
N LYS A 115 2.66 1.18 -8.59
CA LYS A 115 3.66 0.23 -8.09
C LYS A 115 5.03 0.90 -7.91
N LYS A 116 5.49 1.71 -8.88
CA LYS A 116 6.74 2.46 -8.77
C LYS A 116 6.70 3.48 -7.62
N LEU A 117 5.56 4.12 -7.43
CA LEU A 117 5.34 5.02 -6.32
C LEU A 117 5.43 4.29 -4.97
N ASN A 118 4.83 3.11 -4.87
CA ASN A 118 4.88 2.31 -3.65
C ASN A 118 6.29 1.76 -3.37
N GLU A 119 7.04 1.38 -4.41
CA GLU A 119 8.46 1.06 -4.29
C GLU A 119 9.25 2.26 -3.73
N LYS A 120 9.02 3.49 -4.24
CA LYS A 120 9.65 4.72 -3.70
C LYS A 120 9.32 4.91 -2.22
N ILE A 121 8.06 4.73 -1.80
CA ILE A 121 7.66 4.81 -0.39
C ILE A 121 8.44 3.78 0.45
N THR A 122 8.64 2.58 -0.07
CA THR A 122 9.43 1.55 0.62
C THR A 122 10.89 1.98 0.80
N GLU A 123 11.51 2.60 -0.20
CA GLU A 123 12.88 3.13 -0.09
C GLU A 123 12.97 4.26 0.95
N THR A 124 11.93 5.10 1.10
CA THR A 124 11.93 6.12 2.17
C THR A 124 11.91 5.50 3.57
N ILE A 125 11.26 4.33 3.74
CA ILE A 125 11.30 3.56 5.01
C ILE A 125 12.73 3.05 5.27
N VAL A 126 13.44 2.60 4.23
CA VAL A 126 14.84 2.17 4.37
C VAL A 126 15.71 3.36 4.82
N VAL A 127 15.54 4.54 4.21
CA VAL A 127 16.24 5.77 4.66
C VAL A 127 15.94 6.07 6.12
N ALA A 128 14.66 6.00 6.53
CA ALA A 128 14.28 6.25 7.92
C ALA A 128 14.95 5.27 8.90
N ASN A 129 15.05 3.98 8.53
CA ASN A 129 15.78 2.99 9.34
C ASN A 129 17.28 3.30 9.44
N LEU A 130 17.93 3.68 8.32
CA LEU A 130 19.34 4.03 8.31
C LEU A 130 19.65 5.30 9.10
N MET A 131 18.70 6.23 9.23
CA MET A 131 18.87 7.44 10.04
C MET A 131 18.91 7.17 11.55
N ASN A 132 18.53 5.98 12.00
CA ASN A 132 18.72 5.56 13.38
C ASN A 132 20.17 5.11 13.67
N ASP A 133 20.97 4.85 12.64
CA ASP A 133 22.38 4.41 12.75
C ASP A 133 23.31 5.53 12.27
N ASP A 134 24.19 6.00 13.09
CA ASP A 134 24.99 7.24 12.90
C ASP A 134 26.00 7.24 11.73
N ASP A 135 26.19 6.14 10.99
CA ASP A 135 27.31 6.01 10.02
C ASP A 135 26.90 5.65 8.57
N ASN A 136 25.70 6.06 8.11
CA ASN A 136 25.11 5.56 6.85
C ASN A 136 24.90 6.60 5.73
N SER A 137 25.61 7.75 5.74
CA SER A 137 25.37 8.85 4.79
C SER A 137 25.53 8.45 3.31
N ASN A 138 26.49 7.59 2.97
CA ASN A 138 26.68 7.12 1.58
C ASN A 138 25.53 6.24 1.13
N SER A 139 25.08 5.31 1.96
CA SER A 139 23.96 4.43 1.67
C SER A 139 22.65 5.21 1.47
N ILE A 140 22.43 6.26 2.27
CA ILE A 140 21.25 7.14 2.14
C ILE A 140 21.27 7.84 0.77
N ASN A 141 22.40 8.35 0.29
CA ASN A 141 22.49 9.02 -1.00
C ASN A 141 22.21 8.07 -2.18
N GLU A 142 22.66 6.83 -2.10
CA GLU A 142 22.37 5.81 -3.12
C GLU A 142 20.86 5.50 -3.18
N ILE A 143 20.21 5.39 -2.01
CA ILE A 143 18.76 5.15 -1.94
C ILE A 143 17.99 6.35 -2.46
N ILE A 144 18.39 7.59 -2.15
CA ILE A 144 17.77 8.80 -2.69
C ILE A 144 17.88 8.84 -4.22
N ALA A 145 19.02 8.45 -4.80
CA ALA A 145 19.18 8.35 -6.25
C ALA A 145 18.20 7.33 -6.85
N LYS A 146 18.04 6.17 -6.21
CA LYS A 146 17.04 5.15 -6.60
C LYS A 146 15.61 5.69 -6.51
N MET A 147 15.28 6.43 -5.46
CA MET A 147 13.97 7.06 -5.31
C MET A 147 13.65 8.02 -6.46
N HIS A 148 14.61 8.83 -6.90
CA HIS A 148 14.45 9.72 -8.07
C HIS A 148 14.22 8.94 -9.37
N GLN A 149 14.91 7.81 -9.54
CA GLN A 149 14.68 6.93 -10.69
C GLN A 149 13.24 6.38 -10.66
N LEU A 150 12.78 5.84 -9.54
CA LEU A 150 11.42 5.30 -9.37
C LEU A 150 10.35 6.36 -9.63
N GLU A 151 10.59 7.60 -9.19
CA GLU A 151 9.70 8.73 -9.47
C GLU A 151 9.62 9.03 -10.98
N THR A 152 10.77 9.08 -11.65
CA THR A 152 10.83 9.30 -13.11
C THR A 152 10.08 8.20 -13.86
N GLU A 153 10.30 6.92 -13.50
CA GLU A 153 9.60 5.77 -14.09
C GLU A 153 8.08 5.85 -13.84
N SER A 154 7.66 6.27 -12.65
CA SER A 154 6.24 6.48 -12.32
C SER A 154 5.62 7.58 -13.19
N LEU A 155 6.28 8.72 -13.33
CA LEU A 155 5.80 9.84 -14.16
C LEU A 155 5.68 9.45 -15.63
N ASP A 156 6.61 8.66 -16.17
CA ASP A 156 6.54 8.17 -17.54
C ASP A 156 5.36 7.21 -17.76
N LEU A 157 5.08 6.37 -16.77
CA LEU A 157 3.91 5.48 -16.80
C LEU A 157 2.59 6.25 -16.67
N ILE A 158 2.54 7.33 -15.88
CA ILE A 158 1.38 8.23 -15.83
C ILE A 158 1.11 8.85 -17.20
N LYS A 159 2.15 9.37 -17.87
CA LYS A 159 2.03 9.93 -19.23
C LYS A 159 1.55 8.89 -20.24
N LYS A 160 2.08 7.64 -20.16
CA LYS A 160 1.61 6.55 -21.02
C LYS A 160 0.14 6.24 -20.75
N SER A 161 -0.27 6.18 -19.48
CA SER A 161 -1.67 6.01 -19.12
C SER A 161 -2.56 7.08 -19.72
N ASP A 162 -2.15 8.35 -19.69
CA ASP A 162 -2.92 9.45 -20.27
C ASP A 162 -3.00 9.39 -21.80
N ASN A 163 -1.92 8.98 -22.46
CA ASN A 163 -1.84 8.90 -23.92
C ASN A 163 -2.61 7.69 -24.49
N THR A 164 -2.93 6.69 -23.66
CA THR A 164 -3.63 5.46 -24.08
C THR A 164 -5.10 5.45 -23.64
N ARG A 165 -5.64 6.60 -23.22
CA ARG A 165 -7.09 6.77 -23.01
C ARG A 165 -7.81 6.77 -24.37
N PRO A 166 -8.97 6.12 -24.47
CA PRO A 166 -9.78 6.14 -25.71
C PRO A 166 -10.36 7.54 -25.98
#